data_890dee739bff639798b351a461429a2e
#
_entry.id   890dee739bff639798b351a461429a2e
#
_cell.length_a   1.000
_cell.length_b   1.000
_cell.length_c   1.000
_cell.angle_alpha   90.00
_cell.angle_beta   90.00
_cell.angle_gamma   90.00
#
_symmetry.space_group_name_H-M   'P 1'
#
loop_
_entity.id
_entity.type
_entity.pdbx_description
1 polymer ?
#
loop_
_entity_poly.entity_id
_entity_poly.type
_entity_poly.pdbx_seq_one_letter_code
_entity_poly.pdbx_strand_id
1 'polypeptide(L)'
;MSTTKATPKKETSGQEDATLGAGTGTDIGLSIESLTYVDNAADDSDSIDLTLDAQDSKWLWGWMPQKGATLYPRLLGHDWERPGDERAMDCGLFVVDDVNYSDTPTTLQLGGVSKPSDSNFSETDRKVTWKNTSIKRIGQTIAARYGLGFTYDAEDYDIECDEQDGADSSYYNTLCQNYGLVLKVYARRLWVYDREAYKAKRAVRTFDRTDIIRGSLSWTTTLSGTYTGGTFDYTDADKDCDISCKVGGGTHIKSVNRRATSVQDAAVQLCAELNRANHGTIKLRFTVPGDWTVSAGNTINITGYGGGPSGGEGGINGKYFVDKVTHKYTKSGGFTTAFECSGVREGFHPYEVGGSIQYNTEGSDTSDTNYSSSYETSAAA
;
A
#
# COMPACT_ATOMS: atom_id res chain seq x y z
N MET A 1 -30.83 8.46 -12.98
CA MET A 1 -30.78 7.45 -11.90
C MET A 1 -29.57 6.57 -12.16
N SER A 2 -28.64 6.55 -11.21
CA SER A 2 -27.40 5.76 -11.31
C SER A 2 -27.70 4.31 -10.96
N THR A 3 -27.41 3.36 -11.85
CA THR A 3 -27.51 1.93 -11.58
C THR A 3 -26.12 1.34 -11.42
N THR A 4 -25.88 0.65 -10.32
CA THR A 4 -24.61 -0.02 -10.01
C THR A 4 -24.75 -1.51 -10.31
N LYS A 5 -23.83 -2.09 -11.06
CA LYS A 5 -23.77 -3.53 -11.33
C LYS A 5 -22.53 -4.16 -10.75
N ALA A 6 -22.67 -5.26 -10.04
CA ALA A 6 -21.57 -6.13 -9.63
C ALA A 6 -21.79 -7.53 -10.21
N THR A 7 -20.77 -8.11 -10.82
CA THR A 7 -20.85 -9.42 -11.48
C THR A 7 -19.87 -10.39 -10.83
N PRO A 8 -20.32 -11.50 -10.21
CA PRO A 8 -19.42 -12.56 -9.73
C PRO A 8 -19.08 -13.54 -10.87
N LYS A 9 -17.85 -14.02 -10.87
CA LYS A 9 -17.33 -15.02 -11.80
C LYS A 9 -16.95 -16.30 -11.05
N LYS A 10 -17.39 -17.44 -11.53
CA LYS A 10 -16.99 -18.76 -11.03
C LYS A 10 -15.91 -19.32 -11.97
N GLU A 11 -14.68 -19.51 -11.46
CA GLU A 11 -13.65 -20.21 -12.23
C GLU A 11 -13.68 -21.72 -11.96
N THR A 12 -13.69 -22.50 -13.03
CA THR A 12 -13.27 -23.90 -13.03
C THR A 12 -11.79 -23.93 -13.39
N SER A 13 -11.02 -24.71 -12.63
CA SER A 13 -9.57 -24.91 -12.76
C SER A 13 -9.10 -25.15 -14.20
N GLY A 14 -8.25 -24.25 -14.70
CA GLY A 14 -7.61 -24.35 -16.01
C GLY A 14 -6.86 -23.07 -16.34
N GLN A 15 -5.57 -23.19 -16.38
CA GLN A 15 -4.56 -22.25 -16.82
C GLN A 15 -5.02 -21.42 -18.02
N GLU A 16 -4.92 -20.08 -17.95
CA GLU A 16 -4.42 -19.22 -19.03
C GLU A 16 -4.82 -17.75 -18.85
N ASP A 17 -3.89 -16.89 -19.19
CA ASP A 17 -3.93 -15.47 -19.53
C ASP A 17 -5.05 -14.56 -19.02
N ALA A 18 -4.59 -13.46 -18.39
CA ALA A 18 -5.38 -12.31 -17.96
C ALA A 18 -5.94 -11.51 -19.16
N THR A 19 -6.79 -12.12 -19.93
CA THR A 19 -7.77 -11.43 -20.76
C THR A 19 -9.08 -11.39 -20.00
N LEU A 20 -9.62 -10.19 -19.77
CA LEU A 20 -10.96 -9.93 -19.27
C LEU A 20 -12.00 -10.58 -20.22
N GLY A 21 -12.10 -11.91 -20.19
CA GLY A 21 -13.10 -12.68 -20.92
C GLY A 21 -14.43 -12.64 -20.18
N ALA A 22 -15.51 -12.42 -20.88
CA ALA A 22 -16.88 -12.58 -20.41
C ALA A 22 -17.05 -14.00 -19.85
N GLY A 23 -16.92 -14.15 -18.51
CA GLY A 23 -17.12 -15.44 -17.85
C GLY A 23 -18.58 -15.73 -17.61
N THR A 24 -18.91 -17.01 -17.51
CA THR A 24 -20.24 -17.56 -17.18
C THR A 24 -20.60 -17.37 -15.71
N GLY A 25 -20.35 -16.18 -15.14
CA GLY A 25 -20.69 -15.86 -13.75
C GLY A 25 -22.15 -15.46 -13.60
N THR A 26 -22.69 -15.56 -12.39
CA THR A 26 -24.02 -15.08 -12.05
C THR A 26 -23.99 -13.59 -11.78
N ASP A 27 -24.78 -12.79 -12.48
CA ASP A 27 -24.95 -11.36 -12.20
C ASP A 27 -25.88 -11.17 -10.99
N ILE A 28 -25.33 -10.59 -9.93
CA ILE A 28 -26.05 -10.30 -8.67
C ILE A 28 -26.36 -8.82 -8.50
N GLY A 29 -26.06 -7.98 -9.50
CA GLY A 29 -26.15 -6.54 -9.41
C GLY A 29 -27.50 -6.00 -8.96
N LEU A 30 -28.60 -6.63 -9.39
CA LEU A 30 -29.97 -6.22 -9.02
C LEU A 30 -30.31 -6.48 -7.54
N SER A 31 -29.63 -7.43 -6.91
CA SER A 31 -29.84 -7.77 -5.49
C SER A 31 -28.98 -6.94 -4.53
N ILE A 32 -28.07 -6.07 -5.02
CA ILE A 32 -27.19 -5.30 -4.17
C ILE A 32 -27.95 -4.18 -3.47
N GLU A 33 -27.98 -4.22 -2.14
CA GLU A 33 -28.46 -3.15 -1.26
C GLU A 33 -27.33 -2.19 -0.89
N SER A 34 -26.14 -2.74 -0.62
CA SER A 34 -24.93 -1.95 -0.37
C SER A 34 -23.67 -2.66 -0.86
N LEU A 35 -22.69 -1.85 -1.23
CA LEU A 35 -21.34 -2.28 -1.59
C LEU A 35 -20.36 -1.34 -0.92
N THR A 36 -19.36 -1.90 -0.27
CA THR A 36 -18.20 -1.17 0.25
C THR A 36 -16.95 -1.81 -0.36
N TYR A 37 -16.19 -1.03 -1.12
CA TYR A 37 -14.89 -1.42 -1.65
C TYR A 37 -13.81 -0.58 -0.97
N VAL A 38 -12.82 -1.25 -0.40
CA VAL A 38 -11.67 -0.64 0.26
C VAL A 38 -10.42 -0.92 -0.54
N ASP A 39 -9.79 0.13 -1.01
CA ASP A 39 -8.50 0.12 -1.72
C ASP A 39 -7.42 0.68 -0.77
N ASN A 40 -6.46 -0.16 -0.38
CA ASN A 40 -5.37 0.18 0.52
C ASN A 40 -4.07 0.39 -0.28
N ALA A 41 -3.29 1.41 0.06
CA ALA A 41 -1.99 1.64 -0.56
C ALA A 41 -0.93 0.63 -0.09
N ALA A 42 -1.00 0.20 1.17
CA ALA A 42 0.01 -0.64 1.82
C ALA A 42 -0.61 -1.48 2.94
N ASP A 43 0.17 -2.44 3.41
CA ASP A 43 -0.02 -3.23 4.64
C ASP A 43 -1.24 -4.16 4.63
N ASP A 44 -2.42 -3.67 4.29
CA ASP A 44 -3.64 -4.44 4.20
C ASP A 44 -3.99 -4.81 2.76
N SER A 45 -4.64 -5.95 2.58
CA SER A 45 -5.23 -6.31 1.28
C SER A 45 -6.48 -5.49 1.02
N ASP A 46 -6.77 -5.24 -0.25
CA ASP A 46 -8.05 -4.66 -0.64
C ASP A 46 -9.18 -5.59 -0.22
N SER A 47 -10.31 -5.02 0.17
CA SER A 47 -11.49 -5.77 0.59
C SER A 47 -12.76 -5.29 -0.08
N ILE A 48 -13.74 -6.17 -0.15
CA ILE A 48 -15.08 -5.85 -0.60
C ILE A 48 -16.12 -6.45 0.31
N ASP A 49 -17.10 -5.64 0.69
CA ASP A 49 -18.26 -6.08 1.45
C ASP A 49 -19.52 -5.77 0.64
N LEU A 50 -20.35 -6.78 0.44
CA LEU A 50 -21.62 -6.71 -0.25
C LEU A 50 -22.75 -7.08 0.70
N THR A 51 -23.82 -6.29 0.71
CA THR A 51 -25.10 -6.69 1.31
C THR A 51 -26.10 -6.85 0.19
N LEU A 52 -26.72 -8.02 0.12
CA LEU A 52 -27.66 -8.39 -0.91
C LEU A 52 -29.06 -8.56 -0.30
N ASP A 53 -30.08 -8.13 -1.02
CA ASP A 53 -31.46 -8.56 -0.75
C ASP A 53 -31.58 -10.05 -1.05
N ALA A 54 -31.91 -10.83 -0.04
CA ALA A 54 -32.00 -12.28 -0.12
C ALA A 54 -33.42 -12.81 0.06
N GLN A 55 -34.44 -11.96 -0.13
CA GLN A 55 -35.86 -12.38 -0.02
C GLN A 55 -36.21 -13.48 -1.02
N ASP A 56 -35.48 -13.57 -2.14
CA ASP A 56 -35.62 -14.64 -3.08
C ASP A 56 -34.90 -15.91 -2.57
N SER A 57 -35.64 -16.99 -2.44
CA SER A 57 -35.15 -18.29 -1.95
C SER A 57 -33.99 -18.89 -2.77
N LYS A 58 -33.71 -18.37 -3.97
CA LYS A 58 -32.58 -18.79 -4.81
C LYS A 58 -31.24 -18.78 -4.05
N TRP A 59 -31.05 -17.85 -3.11
CA TRP A 59 -29.85 -17.72 -2.31
C TRP A 59 -29.63 -18.92 -1.38
N LEU A 60 -30.67 -19.56 -0.92
CA LEU A 60 -30.60 -20.74 -0.06
C LEU A 60 -30.36 -22.04 -0.83
N TRP A 61 -30.62 -22.08 -2.12
CA TRP A 61 -30.59 -23.32 -2.89
C TRP A 61 -29.48 -23.42 -3.93
N GLY A 62 -29.38 -22.51 -4.82
CA GLY A 62 -28.47 -22.67 -5.96
C GLY A 62 -27.45 -21.53 -6.10
N TRP A 63 -27.72 -20.42 -5.47
CA TRP A 63 -26.92 -19.19 -5.61
C TRP A 63 -26.07 -18.86 -4.40
N MET A 64 -26.12 -19.65 -3.34
CA MET A 64 -25.28 -19.46 -2.17
C MET A 64 -23.80 -19.55 -2.56
N PRO A 65 -23.03 -18.47 -2.49
CA PRO A 65 -21.62 -18.51 -2.78
C PRO A 65 -20.90 -19.38 -1.75
N GLN A 66 -19.94 -20.15 -2.20
CA GLN A 66 -19.08 -20.90 -1.31
C GLN A 66 -17.84 -20.05 -0.96
N LYS A 67 -17.26 -20.29 0.22
CA LYS A 67 -15.94 -19.74 0.55
C LYS A 67 -14.93 -20.15 -0.52
N GLY A 68 -14.07 -19.21 -0.93
CA GLY A 68 -13.15 -19.42 -2.05
C GLY A 68 -13.74 -19.13 -3.44
N ALA A 69 -15.05 -18.84 -3.56
CA ALA A 69 -15.62 -18.33 -4.80
C ALA A 69 -15.01 -16.96 -5.15
N THR A 70 -14.95 -16.64 -6.45
CA THR A 70 -14.39 -15.36 -6.91
C THR A 70 -15.47 -14.34 -7.21
N LEU A 71 -15.21 -13.08 -6.83
CA LEU A 71 -16.05 -11.92 -7.12
C LEU A 71 -15.29 -10.96 -8.03
N TYR A 72 -15.97 -10.43 -9.06
CA TYR A 72 -15.52 -9.35 -9.93
C TYR A 72 -16.45 -8.15 -9.78
N PRO A 73 -16.28 -7.32 -8.75
CA PRO A 73 -17.13 -6.16 -8.57
C PRO A 73 -16.78 -5.09 -9.59
N ARG A 74 -17.81 -4.53 -10.18
CA ARG A 74 -17.70 -3.39 -11.09
C ARG A 74 -18.76 -2.37 -10.75
N LEU A 75 -18.33 -1.15 -10.48
CA LEU A 75 -19.23 -0.02 -10.29
C LEU A 75 -19.46 0.67 -11.62
N LEU A 76 -20.72 0.90 -11.96
CA LEU A 76 -21.12 1.61 -13.18
C LEU A 76 -21.96 2.83 -12.79
N GLY A 77 -21.57 3.99 -13.28
CA GLY A 77 -22.33 5.24 -13.16
C GLY A 77 -22.90 5.62 -14.51
N HIS A 78 -24.19 5.77 -14.59
CA HIS A 78 -24.90 6.29 -15.78
C HIS A 78 -25.40 7.69 -15.49
N ASP A 79 -25.25 8.59 -16.46
CA ASP A 79 -25.69 9.99 -16.35
C ASP A 79 -25.09 10.67 -15.10
N TRP A 80 -23.79 10.44 -14.81
CA TRP A 80 -23.16 10.79 -13.54
C TRP A 80 -23.13 12.31 -13.32
N GLU A 81 -22.46 13.06 -14.17
CA GLU A 81 -22.39 14.52 -14.10
C GLU A 81 -23.38 15.20 -15.08
N ARG A 82 -23.70 14.53 -16.17
CA ARG A 82 -24.57 15.03 -17.22
C ARG A 82 -25.19 13.86 -17.98
N PRO A 83 -26.31 14.06 -18.69
CA PRO A 83 -26.90 13.02 -19.55
C PRO A 83 -25.90 12.44 -20.54
N GLY A 84 -25.77 11.11 -20.57
CA GLY A 84 -24.83 10.36 -21.40
C GLY A 84 -23.42 10.22 -20.82
N ASP A 85 -23.14 10.69 -19.62
CA ASP A 85 -21.85 10.48 -18.93
C ASP A 85 -21.83 9.08 -18.30
N GLU A 86 -20.99 8.21 -18.87
CA GLU A 86 -20.81 6.83 -18.42
C GLU A 86 -19.49 6.73 -17.65
N ARG A 87 -19.57 6.22 -16.45
CA ARG A 87 -18.40 5.96 -15.58
C ARG A 87 -18.33 4.48 -15.24
N ALA A 88 -17.13 3.94 -15.18
CA ALA A 88 -16.88 2.57 -14.78
C ALA A 88 -15.64 2.48 -13.90
N MET A 89 -15.73 1.68 -12.84
CA MET A 89 -14.63 1.34 -11.97
C MET A 89 -14.61 -0.18 -11.80
N ASP A 90 -13.52 -0.81 -12.21
CA ASP A 90 -13.25 -2.21 -11.92
C ASP A 90 -12.54 -2.31 -10.58
N CYS A 91 -13.17 -2.93 -9.59
CA CYS A 91 -12.61 -3.04 -8.24
C CYS A 91 -11.56 -4.17 -8.12
N GLY A 92 -11.35 -4.96 -9.18
CA GLY A 92 -10.42 -6.08 -9.18
C GLY A 92 -11.07 -7.42 -8.87
N LEU A 93 -10.23 -8.40 -8.53
CA LEU A 93 -10.64 -9.77 -8.20
C LEU A 93 -10.56 -10.01 -6.70
N PHE A 94 -11.65 -10.51 -6.12
CA PHE A 94 -11.74 -10.87 -4.71
C PHE A 94 -12.09 -12.35 -4.56
N VAL A 95 -11.61 -12.92 -3.46
CA VAL A 95 -11.98 -14.26 -3.01
C VAL A 95 -12.97 -14.11 -1.86
N VAL A 96 -14.10 -14.80 -1.95
CA VAL A 96 -15.12 -14.82 -0.87
C VAL A 96 -14.52 -15.50 0.35
N ASP A 97 -14.41 -14.75 1.43
CA ASP A 97 -13.89 -15.20 2.72
C ASP A 97 -15.03 -15.44 3.72
N ASP A 98 -15.97 -14.50 3.78
CA ASP A 98 -17.11 -14.55 4.68
C ASP A 98 -18.44 -14.57 3.93
N VAL A 99 -19.35 -15.44 4.41
CA VAL A 99 -20.74 -15.51 3.96
C VAL A 99 -21.64 -15.55 5.19
N ASN A 100 -22.52 -14.56 5.33
CA ASN A 100 -23.44 -14.45 6.44
C ASN A 100 -24.87 -14.25 5.94
N TYR A 101 -25.78 -15.11 6.32
CA TYR A 101 -27.19 -15.04 5.98
C TYR A 101 -28.01 -14.66 7.23
N SER A 102 -28.92 -13.70 7.07
CA SER A 102 -29.89 -13.28 8.09
C SER A 102 -31.30 -13.39 7.53
N ASP A 103 -32.25 -13.86 8.33
CA ASP A 103 -33.66 -14.03 7.93
C ASP A 103 -34.55 -12.83 8.31
N THR A 104 -34.08 -11.92 9.18
CA THR A 104 -34.87 -10.76 9.58
C THR A 104 -33.95 -9.54 9.84
N PRO A 105 -33.82 -8.61 8.86
CA PRO A 105 -34.29 -8.70 7.48
C PRO A 105 -33.57 -9.79 6.68
N THR A 106 -34.22 -10.30 5.66
CA THR A 106 -33.65 -11.36 4.82
C THR A 106 -32.54 -10.79 3.94
N THR A 107 -31.29 -10.94 4.39
CA THR A 107 -30.11 -10.42 3.70
C THR A 107 -29.01 -11.46 3.63
N LEU A 108 -28.19 -11.36 2.58
CA LEU A 108 -26.96 -12.10 2.43
C LEU A 108 -25.78 -11.12 2.41
N GLN A 109 -24.85 -11.28 3.35
CA GLN A 109 -23.61 -10.50 3.39
C GLN A 109 -22.47 -11.36 2.87
N LEU A 110 -21.66 -10.78 1.97
CA LEU A 110 -20.48 -11.39 1.40
C LEU A 110 -19.28 -10.50 1.66
N GLY A 111 -18.31 -11.03 2.40
CA GLY A 111 -16.99 -10.44 2.54
C GLY A 111 -16.02 -11.07 1.56
N GLY A 112 -15.22 -10.27 0.88
CA GLY A 112 -14.18 -10.73 -0.03
C GLY A 112 -12.87 -9.98 0.16
N VAL A 113 -11.74 -10.66 -0.01
CA VAL A 113 -10.41 -10.11 0.12
C VAL A 113 -9.60 -10.32 -1.15
N SER A 114 -8.77 -9.35 -1.51
CA SER A 114 -7.88 -9.42 -2.68
C SER A 114 -6.58 -10.17 -2.36
N LYS A 115 -6.67 -11.29 -1.61
CA LYS A 115 -5.55 -12.17 -1.32
C LYS A 115 -5.48 -13.31 -2.34
N PRO A 116 -4.30 -13.95 -2.49
CA PRO A 116 -4.25 -15.24 -3.17
C PRO A 116 -5.23 -16.21 -2.52
N SER A 117 -5.94 -17.00 -3.34
CA SER A 117 -6.79 -18.08 -2.84
C SER A 117 -6.00 -19.21 -2.15
N ASP A 118 -4.68 -19.24 -2.35
CA ASP A 118 -3.77 -20.16 -1.66
C ASP A 118 -3.37 -19.53 -0.32
N SER A 119 -3.96 -20.04 0.78
CA SER A 119 -3.65 -19.63 2.15
C SER A 119 -2.20 -19.80 2.52
N ASN A 120 -1.46 -20.70 1.83
CA ASN A 120 -0.04 -20.94 2.09
C ASN A 120 0.84 -19.70 1.93
N PHE A 121 0.40 -18.70 1.16
CA PHE A 121 1.11 -17.42 1.03
C PHE A 121 1.24 -16.67 2.37
N SER A 122 0.21 -16.73 3.23
CA SER A 122 0.15 -16.00 4.49
C SER A 122 0.26 -16.88 5.73
N GLU A 123 0.03 -18.19 5.62
CA GLU A 123 -0.15 -19.09 6.77
C GLU A 123 0.94 -20.15 6.88
N THR A 124 1.71 -20.40 5.81
CA THR A 124 2.76 -21.44 5.85
C THR A 124 4.13 -20.82 6.12
N ASP A 125 4.67 -21.13 7.29
CA ASP A 125 6.03 -20.75 7.64
C ASP A 125 7.06 -21.49 6.80
N ARG A 126 8.08 -20.78 6.38
CA ARG A 126 9.20 -21.30 5.61
C ARG A 126 10.51 -20.85 6.22
N LYS A 127 11.50 -21.74 6.15
CA LYS A 127 12.90 -21.43 6.48
C LYS A 127 13.71 -21.47 5.20
N VAL A 128 14.11 -20.30 4.74
CA VAL A 128 14.86 -20.12 3.48
C VAL A 128 16.03 -19.17 3.73
N THR A 129 17.22 -19.55 3.30
CA THR A 129 18.36 -18.63 3.27
C THR A 129 18.51 -18.09 1.85
N TRP A 130 18.31 -16.79 1.70
CA TRP A 130 18.50 -16.07 0.45
C TRP A 130 19.95 -15.58 0.36
N LYS A 131 20.67 -15.92 -0.72
CA LYS A 131 22.08 -15.54 -0.91
C LYS A 131 22.32 -14.98 -2.30
N ASN A 132 23.12 -13.90 -2.39
CA ASN A 132 23.55 -13.28 -3.65
C ASN A 132 22.36 -13.05 -4.60
N THR A 133 21.34 -12.39 -4.11
CA THR A 133 20.07 -12.13 -4.80
C THR A 133 19.69 -10.66 -4.69
N SER A 134 18.47 -10.30 -5.09
CA SER A 134 17.94 -8.95 -4.90
C SER A 134 16.48 -8.99 -4.42
N ILE A 135 15.98 -7.88 -3.87
CA ILE A 135 14.59 -7.77 -3.41
C ILE A 135 13.63 -8.13 -4.53
N LYS A 136 13.89 -7.64 -5.75
CA LYS A 136 13.08 -7.96 -6.93
C LYS A 136 13.08 -9.45 -7.26
N ARG A 137 14.24 -10.13 -7.22
CA ARG A 137 14.35 -11.58 -7.50
C ARG A 137 13.66 -12.43 -6.46
N ILE A 138 13.77 -12.04 -5.18
CA ILE A 138 13.03 -12.70 -4.09
C ILE A 138 11.52 -12.60 -4.37
N GLY A 139 11.02 -11.40 -4.66
CA GLY A 139 9.61 -11.18 -4.99
C GLY A 139 9.12 -11.97 -6.19
N GLN A 140 9.93 -12.04 -7.27
CA GLN A 140 9.62 -12.87 -8.44
C GLN A 140 9.51 -14.36 -8.08
N THR A 141 10.44 -14.85 -7.24
CA THR A 141 10.44 -16.26 -6.81
C THR A 141 9.22 -16.57 -5.97
N ILE A 142 8.85 -15.67 -5.04
CA ILE A 142 7.66 -15.82 -4.21
C ILE A 142 6.40 -15.74 -5.08
N ALA A 143 6.29 -14.75 -5.97
CA ALA A 143 5.13 -14.63 -6.86
C ALA A 143 4.94 -15.89 -7.73
N ALA A 144 6.03 -16.40 -8.32
CA ALA A 144 5.98 -17.62 -9.13
C ALA A 144 5.52 -18.85 -8.34
N ARG A 145 5.88 -18.96 -7.05
CA ARG A 145 5.47 -20.07 -6.17
C ARG A 145 3.94 -20.17 -6.02
N TYR A 146 3.25 -19.04 -6.06
CA TYR A 146 1.78 -18.95 -5.88
C TYR A 146 1.02 -18.63 -7.18
N GLY A 147 1.71 -18.67 -8.33
CA GLY A 147 1.10 -18.33 -9.62
C GLY A 147 0.57 -16.90 -9.67
N LEU A 148 1.26 -15.96 -9.01
CA LEU A 148 0.90 -14.55 -8.98
C LEU A 148 1.65 -13.76 -10.04
N GLY A 149 1.02 -12.74 -10.59
CA GLY A 149 1.73 -11.72 -11.36
C GLY A 149 2.70 -10.94 -10.47
N PHE A 150 3.74 -10.36 -11.08
CA PHE A 150 4.71 -9.54 -10.35
C PHE A 150 4.97 -8.23 -11.09
N THR A 151 4.89 -7.11 -10.36
CA THR A 151 5.25 -5.77 -10.86
C THR A 151 6.18 -5.12 -9.84
N TYR A 152 7.28 -4.56 -10.31
CA TYR A 152 8.28 -3.90 -9.48
C TYR A 152 8.60 -2.52 -10.06
N ASP A 153 8.14 -1.47 -9.39
CA ASP A 153 8.27 -0.06 -9.79
C ASP A 153 9.10 0.70 -8.74
N ALA A 154 10.36 0.28 -8.60
CA ALA A 154 11.30 0.83 -7.64
C ALA A 154 12.75 0.51 -8.04
N GLU A 155 13.71 1.13 -7.38
CA GLU A 155 15.12 0.71 -7.41
C GLU A 155 15.27 -0.69 -6.80
N ASP A 156 16.11 -1.53 -7.40
CA ASP A 156 16.38 -2.88 -6.88
C ASP A 156 17.61 -2.85 -5.97
N TYR A 157 17.52 -3.53 -4.84
CA TYR A 157 18.59 -3.60 -3.85
C TYR A 157 19.13 -5.02 -3.75
N ASP A 158 20.45 -5.14 -3.76
CA ASP A 158 21.13 -6.43 -3.63
C ASP A 158 21.09 -6.94 -2.19
N ILE A 159 20.84 -8.23 -2.06
CA ILE A 159 20.82 -8.99 -0.79
C ILE A 159 21.94 -10.00 -0.82
N GLU A 160 23.00 -9.75 -0.04
CA GLU A 160 24.12 -10.67 0.09
C GLU A 160 23.70 -11.96 0.78
N CYS A 161 23.05 -11.83 1.93
CA CYS A 161 22.50 -12.96 2.69
C CYS A 161 21.37 -12.46 3.60
N ASP A 162 20.21 -13.12 3.54
CA ASP A 162 19.09 -12.87 4.45
C ASP A 162 18.39 -14.19 4.79
N GLU A 163 17.85 -14.28 6.00
CA GLU A 163 17.20 -15.48 6.50
C GLU A 163 15.70 -15.23 6.68
N GLN A 164 14.93 -15.98 5.93
CA GLN A 164 13.49 -16.04 6.12
C GLN A 164 13.15 -17.08 7.18
N ASP A 165 12.44 -16.67 8.23
CA ASP A 165 11.76 -17.54 9.20
C ASP A 165 10.32 -17.03 9.38
N GLY A 166 9.37 -17.64 8.69
CA GLY A 166 7.98 -17.24 8.65
C GLY A 166 7.36 -17.30 7.27
N ALA A 167 6.10 -16.85 7.17
CA ALA A 167 5.34 -16.90 5.93
C ALA A 167 5.91 -15.95 4.87
N ASP A 168 5.79 -16.34 3.59
CA ASP A 168 6.31 -15.58 2.46
C ASP A 168 5.78 -14.16 2.41
N SER A 169 4.52 -13.94 2.77
CA SER A 169 3.90 -12.61 2.77
C SER A 169 4.50 -11.68 3.81
N SER A 170 4.62 -12.12 5.05
CA SER A 170 5.15 -11.32 6.16
C SER A 170 6.64 -11.05 5.99
N TYR A 171 7.40 -12.06 5.57
CA TYR A 171 8.83 -11.90 5.30
C TYR A 171 9.07 -10.86 4.20
N TYR A 172 8.42 -11.05 3.04
CA TYR A 172 8.66 -10.16 1.90
C TYR A 172 8.15 -8.74 2.14
N ASN A 173 7.04 -8.58 2.88
CA ASN A 173 6.57 -7.26 3.29
C ASN A 173 7.59 -6.56 4.21
N THR A 174 8.11 -7.27 5.20
CA THR A 174 9.14 -6.73 6.10
C THR A 174 10.41 -6.35 5.35
N LEU A 175 10.87 -7.21 4.44
CA LEU A 175 12.03 -6.91 3.59
C LEU A 175 11.80 -5.64 2.76
N CYS A 176 10.66 -5.52 2.08
CA CYS A 176 10.31 -4.31 1.33
C CYS A 176 10.31 -3.07 2.23
N GLN A 177 9.66 -3.14 3.39
CA GLN A 177 9.59 -2.02 4.35
C GLN A 177 10.97 -1.56 4.83
N ASN A 178 11.92 -2.48 5.03
CA ASN A 178 13.28 -2.16 5.44
C ASN A 178 14.01 -1.26 4.42
N TYR A 179 13.63 -1.32 3.16
CA TYR A 179 14.18 -0.52 2.06
C TYR A 179 13.24 0.59 1.57
N GLY A 180 12.22 0.95 2.34
CA GLY A 180 11.27 2.03 2.00
C GLY A 180 10.27 1.66 0.91
N LEU A 181 10.25 0.39 0.52
CA LEU A 181 9.34 -0.14 -0.48
C LEU A 181 8.01 -0.56 0.15
N VAL A 182 6.98 -0.55 -0.66
CA VAL A 182 5.63 -0.99 -0.30
C VAL A 182 5.28 -2.22 -1.11
N LEU A 183 4.79 -3.26 -0.44
CA LEU A 183 4.19 -4.42 -1.07
C LEU A 183 2.66 -4.27 -1.04
N LYS A 184 2.04 -4.25 -2.22
CA LYS A 184 0.58 -4.32 -2.39
C LYS A 184 0.22 -5.64 -3.08
N VAL A 185 -0.79 -6.32 -2.55
CA VAL A 185 -1.39 -7.51 -3.18
C VAL A 185 -2.72 -7.10 -3.79
N TYR A 186 -2.81 -7.11 -5.13
CA TYR A 186 -3.99 -6.68 -5.87
C TYR A 186 -4.20 -7.55 -7.11
N ALA A 187 -5.42 -7.97 -7.36
CA ALA A 187 -5.83 -8.71 -8.57
C ALA A 187 -4.88 -9.87 -8.93
N ARG A 188 -4.54 -10.72 -7.95
CA ARG A 188 -3.58 -11.84 -8.09
C ARG A 188 -2.19 -11.41 -8.53
N ARG A 189 -1.74 -10.23 -8.13
CA ARG A 189 -0.42 -9.68 -8.44
C ARG A 189 0.23 -9.13 -7.19
N LEU A 190 1.51 -9.37 -7.04
CA LEU A 190 2.36 -8.64 -6.10
C LEU A 190 2.87 -7.39 -6.81
N TRP A 191 2.58 -6.25 -6.25
CA TRP A 191 3.05 -4.96 -6.74
C TRP A 191 3.94 -4.31 -5.69
N VAL A 192 5.22 -4.09 -6.04
CA VAL A 192 6.20 -3.40 -5.20
C VAL A 192 6.49 -2.04 -5.80
N TYR A 193 6.45 -1.01 -4.98
CA TYR A 193 6.75 0.35 -5.39
C TYR A 193 7.44 1.15 -4.27
N ASP A 194 8.19 2.20 -4.66
CA ASP A 194 8.80 3.14 -3.72
C ASP A 194 7.77 4.18 -3.27
N ARG A 195 7.50 4.26 -1.96
CA ARG A 195 6.52 5.20 -1.39
C ARG A 195 6.92 6.65 -1.59
N GLU A 196 8.19 6.99 -1.39
CA GLU A 196 8.66 8.38 -1.51
C GLU A 196 8.65 8.85 -2.96
N ALA A 197 9.03 7.98 -3.90
CA ALA A 197 8.90 8.25 -5.32
C ALA A 197 7.43 8.49 -5.73
N TYR A 198 6.49 7.73 -5.16
CA TYR A 198 5.06 7.93 -5.41
C TYR A 198 4.51 9.21 -4.78
N LYS A 199 4.97 9.60 -3.59
CA LYS A 199 4.67 10.90 -2.99
C LYS A 199 5.17 12.08 -3.85
N ALA A 200 6.30 11.90 -4.54
CA ALA A 200 6.85 12.92 -5.44
C ALA A 200 6.03 13.12 -6.72
N LYS A 201 5.29 12.08 -7.18
CA LYS A 201 4.45 12.17 -8.40
C LYS A 201 3.46 13.34 -8.32
N ARG A 202 3.07 13.89 -9.48
CA ARG A 202 2.08 14.95 -9.56
C ARG A 202 0.74 14.46 -9.00
N ALA A 203 0.05 15.34 -8.27
CA ALA A 203 -1.31 15.07 -7.79
C ALA A 203 -2.25 14.77 -8.97
N VAL A 204 -2.99 13.67 -8.86
CA VAL A 204 -3.95 13.24 -9.90
C VAL A 204 -5.23 14.06 -9.86
N ARG A 205 -5.58 14.60 -8.69
CA ARG A 205 -6.76 15.44 -8.51
C ARG A 205 -6.52 16.51 -7.43
N THR A 206 -7.19 17.63 -7.60
CA THR A 206 -7.31 18.66 -6.57
C THR A 206 -8.75 18.69 -6.10
N PHE A 207 -8.96 18.61 -4.79
CA PHE A 207 -10.25 18.78 -4.15
C PHE A 207 -10.30 20.15 -3.50
N ASP A 208 -11.30 20.95 -3.88
CA ASP A 208 -11.63 22.18 -3.16
C ASP A 208 -12.55 21.86 -1.97
N ARG A 209 -12.60 22.76 -1.00
CA ARG A 209 -13.50 22.66 0.15
C ARG A 209 -14.96 22.41 -0.27
N THR A 210 -15.38 22.91 -1.41
CA THR A 210 -16.73 22.75 -1.95
C THR A 210 -17.04 21.36 -2.49
N ASP A 211 -16.00 20.58 -2.85
CA ASP A 211 -16.14 19.19 -3.31
C ASP A 211 -16.35 18.22 -2.13
N ILE A 212 -16.00 18.66 -0.92
CA ILE A 212 -15.99 17.82 0.28
C ILE A 212 -17.34 17.89 0.99
N ILE A 213 -17.90 16.74 1.31
CA ILE A 213 -19.16 16.64 2.06
C ILE A 213 -18.99 17.35 3.40
N ARG A 214 -19.85 18.31 3.67
CA ARG A 214 -19.77 19.15 4.86
C ARG A 214 -19.79 18.30 6.14
N GLY A 215 -18.81 18.55 7.02
CA GLY A 215 -18.67 17.83 8.30
C GLY A 215 -17.93 16.50 8.21
N SER A 216 -17.50 16.07 7.02
CA SER A 216 -16.72 14.82 6.86
C SER A 216 -15.21 15.01 6.99
N LEU A 217 -14.71 16.25 6.90
CA LEU A 217 -13.27 16.49 6.98
C LEU A 217 -12.76 16.45 8.42
N SER A 218 -11.71 15.68 8.62
CA SER A 218 -10.91 15.64 9.85
C SER A 218 -9.44 15.77 9.47
N TRP A 219 -8.74 16.71 10.08
CA TRP A 219 -7.31 16.92 9.90
C TRP A 219 -6.62 16.87 11.26
N THR A 220 -5.55 16.11 11.36
CA THR A 220 -4.79 15.93 12.60
C THR A 220 -3.32 16.01 12.30
N THR A 221 -2.58 16.72 13.10
CA THR A 221 -1.12 16.72 13.10
C THR A 221 -0.61 16.32 14.49
N THR A 222 0.45 15.54 14.55
CA THR A 222 1.06 15.11 15.80
C THR A 222 2.56 15.31 15.77
N LEU A 223 3.10 15.81 16.86
CA LEU A 223 4.55 15.91 17.07
C LEU A 223 5.11 14.59 17.64
N SER A 224 4.29 13.84 18.35
CA SER A 224 4.69 12.55 18.91
C SER A 224 4.98 11.56 17.77
N GLY A 225 6.14 10.91 17.82
CA GLY A 225 6.59 9.99 16.78
C GLY A 225 7.20 10.64 15.54
N THR A 226 7.37 11.98 15.53
CA THR A 226 8.10 12.66 14.46
C THR A 226 9.60 12.68 14.80
N TYR A 227 10.38 11.99 13.98
CA TYR A 227 11.82 11.94 14.14
C TYR A 227 12.50 13.03 13.30
N THR A 228 13.48 13.71 13.90
CA THR A 228 14.27 14.77 13.26
C THR A 228 15.61 14.26 12.74
N GLY A 229 15.92 12.99 12.99
CA GLY A 229 17.12 12.31 12.53
C GLY A 229 17.19 10.88 13.05
N GLY A 230 18.25 10.18 12.68
CA GLY A 230 18.48 8.82 13.12
C GLY A 230 19.94 8.41 13.07
N THR A 231 20.22 7.30 13.78
CA THR A 231 21.49 6.60 13.74
C THR A 231 21.27 5.15 13.36
N PHE A 232 22.23 4.58 12.67
CA PHE A 232 22.27 3.18 12.32
C PHE A 232 23.61 2.61 12.79
N ASP A 233 23.57 1.55 13.56
CA ASP A 233 24.75 0.91 14.10
C ASP A 233 24.61 -0.61 13.94
N TYR A 234 25.55 -1.25 13.25
CA TYR A 234 25.57 -2.68 13.02
C TYR A 234 26.99 -3.23 13.04
N THR A 235 27.22 -4.30 13.79
CA THR A 235 28.49 -5.04 13.82
C THR A 235 28.36 -6.28 12.94
N ASP A 236 29.14 -6.35 11.87
CA ASP A 236 29.25 -7.53 11.01
C ASP A 236 30.35 -8.46 11.56
N ALA A 237 29.94 -9.50 12.27
CA ALA A 237 30.85 -10.46 12.87
C ALA A 237 31.60 -11.32 11.82
N ASP A 238 31.05 -11.51 10.63
CA ASP A 238 31.67 -12.26 9.56
C ASP A 238 32.82 -11.48 8.88
N LYS A 239 32.66 -10.17 8.80
CA LYS A 239 33.65 -9.24 8.20
C LYS A 239 34.51 -8.53 9.25
N ASP A 240 34.24 -8.78 10.54
CA ASP A 240 34.89 -8.12 11.70
C ASP A 240 34.95 -6.59 11.53
N CYS A 241 33.77 -5.99 11.26
CA CYS A 241 33.68 -4.56 11.09
C CYS A 241 32.39 -3.99 11.69
N ASP A 242 32.45 -2.73 12.07
CA ASP A 242 31.33 -1.94 12.52
C ASP A 242 30.91 -0.95 11.43
N ILE A 243 29.64 -0.99 11.06
CA ILE A 243 29.00 -0.07 10.12
C ILE A 243 28.16 0.91 10.92
N SER A 244 28.47 2.19 10.82
CA SER A 244 27.68 3.22 11.45
C SER A 244 27.33 4.33 10.48
N CYS A 245 26.10 4.86 10.57
CA CYS A 245 25.72 6.05 9.84
C CYS A 245 24.70 6.89 10.59
N LYS A 246 24.59 8.16 10.18
CA LYS A 246 23.72 9.14 10.82
C LYS A 246 23.16 10.11 9.78
N VAL A 247 21.90 10.53 10.00
CA VAL A 247 21.24 11.57 9.21
C VAL A 247 20.43 12.49 10.12
N GLY A 248 20.34 13.76 9.73
CA GLY A 248 19.60 14.76 10.48
C GLY A 248 20.20 15.06 11.86
N GLY A 249 19.38 15.54 12.79
CA GLY A 249 19.81 15.94 14.14
C GLY A 249 18.64 16.40 14.98
N GLY A 250 18.95 16.96 16.18
CA GLY A 250 17.93 17.46 17.10
C GLY A 250 17.66 16.52 18.26
N THR A 251 16.46 16.60 18.82
CA THR A 251 16.12 15.91 20.08
C THR A 251 15.42 14.57 19.88
N HIS A 252 14.82 14.34 18.72
CA HIS A 252 14.08 13.10 18.42
C HIS A 252 14.85 12.26 17.39
N ILE A 253 15.82 11.50 17.90
CA ILE A 253 16.68 10.63 17.10
C ILE A 253 16.19 9.19 17.22
N LYS A 254 16.04 8.51 16.09
CA LYS A 254 15.72 7.09 16.04
C LYS A 254 16.98 6.26 15.84
N SER A 255 17.18 5.25 16.65
CA SER A 255 18.25 4.27 16.47
C SER A 255 17.72 3.06 15.69
N VAL A 256 18.49 2.61 14.71
CA VAL A 256 18.22 1.42 13.88
C VAL A 256 19.42 0.49 14.01
N ASN A 257 19.13 -0.79 14.26
CA ASN A 257 20.14 -1.84 14.28
C ASN A 257 19.61 -3.01 13.45
N ARG A 258 20.18 -3.19 12.27
CA ARG A 258 19.83 -4.25 11.32
C ARG A 258 21.08 -4.65 10.56
N ARG A 259 21.03 -5.82 9.90
CA ARG A 259 22.10 -6.24 9.00
C ARG A 259 22.23 -5.24 7.85
N ALA A 260 23.46 -4.81 7.60
CA ALA A 260 23.83 -4.00 6.45
C ALA A 260 25.16 -4.51 5.88
N THR A 261 25.34 -4.38 4.58
CA THR A 261 26.54 -4.85 3.87
C THR A 261 27.53 -3.72 3.60
N SER A 262 27.06 -2.48 3.68
CA SER A 262 27.82 -1.26 3.42
C SER A 262 27.18 -0.06 4.11
N VAL A 263 27.89 1.07 4.16
CA VAL A 263 27.35 2.35 4.63
C VAL A 263 26.17 2.79 3.75
N GLN A 264 26.22 2.56 2.45
CA GLN A 264 25.14 2.90 1.53
C GLN A 264 23.88 2.08 1.81
N ASP A 265 24.03 0.78 2.05
CA ASP A 265 22.93 -0.10 2.44
C ASP A 265 22.30 0.34 3.77
N ALA A 266 23.14 0.63 4.79
CA ALA A 266 22.70 1.17 6.06
C ALA A 266 21.98 2.51 5.92
N ALA A 267 22.46 3.40 5.04
CA ALA A 267 21.85 4.70 4.76
C ALA A 267 20.44 4.55 4.15
N VAL A 268 20.26 3.66 3.19
CA VAL A 268 18.95 3.37 2.59
C VAL A 268 17.98 2.88 3.65
N GLN A 269 18.39 1.89 4.46
CA GLN A 269 17.54 1.31 5.52
C GLN A 269 17.21 2.34 6.62
N LEU A 270 18.16 3.20 6.99
CA LEU A 270 17.93 4.27 7.98
C LEU A 270 16.90 5.28 7.47
N CYS A 271 17.06 5.77 6.25
CA CYS A 271 16.13 6.72 5.64
C CYS A 271 14.74 6.09 5.45
N ALA A 272 14.67 4.83 5.01
CA ALA A 272 13.43 4.08 4.89
C ALA A 272 12.66 4.01 6.22
N GLU A 273 13.36 3.70 7.32
CA GLU A 273 12.77 3.61 8.66
C GLU A 273 12.29 4.98 9.17
N LEU A 274 13.06 6.05 8.95
CA LEU A 274 12.68 7.40 9.34
C LEU A 274 11.47 7.90 8.55
N ASN A 275 11.48 7.72 7.24
CA ASN A 275 10.38 8.13 6.37
C ASN A 275 9.11 7.34 6.68
N ARG A 276 9.22 6.05 6.99
CA ARG A 276 8.11 5.21 7.44
C ARG A 276 7.56 5.67 8.79
N ALA A 277 8.43 5.96 9.76
CA ALA A 277 8.02 6.42 11.08
C ALA A 277 7.36 7.80 11.05
N ASN A 278 7.82 8.70 10.17
CA ASN A 278 7.25 10.03 9.99
C ASN A 278 6.00 10.04 9.07
N HIS A 279 5.74 8.94 8.38
CA HIS A 279 4.52 8.80 7.58
C HIS A 279 3.29 8.82 8.51
N GLY A 280 2.28 9.57 8.16
CA GLY A 280 1.06 9.65 8.98
C GLY A 280 1.15 10.54 10.23
N THR A 281 2.21 11.33 10.40
CA THR A 281 2.25 12.40 11.41
C THR A 281 1.27 13.52 11.11
N ILE A 282 0.89 13.70 9.86
CA ILE A 282 -0.24 14.51 9.39
C ILE A 282 -1.24 13.58 8.74
N LYS A 283 -2.46 13.52 9.28
CA LYS A 283 -3.56 12.71 8.76
C LYS A 283 -4.70 13.59 8.31
N LEU A 284 -5.23 13.29 7.14
CA LEU A 284 -6.41 13.93 6.59
C LEU A 284 -7.43 12.84 6.24
N ARG A 285 -8.66 13.03 6.67
CA ARG A 285 -9.80 12.20 6.29
C ARG A 285 -10.91 13.08 5.78
N PHE A 286 -11.53 12.69 4.69
CA PHE A 286 -12.69 13.40 4.15
C PHE A 286 -13.50 12.50 3.22
N THR A 287 -14.72 12.91 2.92
CA THR A 287 -15.63 12.19 2.02
C THR A 287 -16.12 13.12 0.93
N VAL A 288 -16.22 12.61 -0.28
CA VAL A 288 -16.80 13.32 -1.43
C VAL A 288 -17.98 12.52 -2.01
N PRO A 289 -18.90 13.14 -2.75
CA PRO A 289 -19.79 12.43 -3.65
C PRO A 289 -18.93 11.64 -4.63
N GLY A 290 -19.22 10.40 -4.87
CA GLY A 290 -18.43 9.37 -5.59
C GLY A 290 -17.29 9.87 -6.47
N ASP A 291 -16.11 9.35 -6.25
CA ASP A 291 -14.94 9.59 -7.10
C ASP A 291 -14.58 8.32 -7.89
N TRP A 292 -14.25 8.50 -9.17
CA TRP A 292 -13.95 7.42 -10.11
C TRP A 292 -12.46 7.37 -10.52
N THR A 293 -11.65 8.31 -10.02
CA THR A 293 -10.34 8.61 -10.60
C THR A 293 -9.17 8.41 -9.64
N VAL A 294 -9.41 8.54 -8.35
CA VAL A 294 -8.35 8.47 -7.32
C VAL A 294 -8.33 7.09 -6.69
N SER A 295 -7.16 6.46 -6.73
CA SER A 295 -6.87 5.18 -6.07
C SER A 295 -5.87 5.37 -4.94
N ALA A 296 -5.80 4.42 -4.04
CA ALA A 296 -4.78 4.38 -3.02
C ALA A 296 -3.37 4.31 -3.64
N GLY A 297 -2.40 4.99 -3.04
CA GLY A 297 -1.07 5.19 -3.61
C GLY A 297 -0.95 6.40 -4.54
N ASN A 298 -2.05 7.07 -4.89
CA ASN A 298 -1.99 8.33 -5.60
C ASN A 298 -1.69 9.52 -4.67
N THR A 299 -1.36 10.67 -5.25
CA THR A 299 -1.31 11.94 -4.52
C THR A 299 -2.43 12.87 -4.98
N ILE A 300 -2.93 13.67 -4.05
CA ILE A 300 -3.99 14.65 -4.27
C ILE A 300 -3.59 15.99 -3.68
N ASN A 301 -4.24 17.07 -4.13
CA ASN A 301 -4.14 18.38 -3.49
C ASN A 301 -5.47 18.76 -2.82
N ILE A 302 -5.37 19.45 -1.70
CA ILE A 302 -6.51 20.07 -1.01
C ILE A 302 -6.38 21.58 -1.09
N THR A 303 -7.49 22.28 -1.36
CA THR A 303 -7.60 23.74 -1.44
C THR A 303 -8.85 24.25 -0.71
N GLY A 304 -8.96 25.58 -0.56
CA GLY A 304 -10.14 26.23 0.01
C GLY A 304 -10.19 26.25 1.54
N TYR A 305 -9.20 25.69 2.23
CA TYR A 305 -9.02 25.81 3.68
C TYR A 305 -7.83 26.71 3.95
N GLY A 306 -7.83 27.61 4.88
CA GLY A 306 -6.67 28.46 5.19
C GLY A 306 -5.39 27.67 5.44
N GLY A 307 -4.21 28.29 5.24
CA GLY A 307 -2.89 27.71 5.46
C GLY A 307 -1.98 27.78 4.23
N GLY A 308 -0.70 27.42 4.41
CA GLY A 308 0.33 27.49 3.38
C GLY A 308 0.20 26.43 2.29
N PRO A 309 0.93 26.60 1.17
CA PRO A 309 0.84 25.72 -0.01
C PRO A 309 1.41 24.31 0.17
N SER A 310 2.10 24.06 1.25
CA SER A 310 2.68 22.74 1.57
C SER A 310 1.85 22.08 2.65
N GLY A 311 1.03 21.11 2.37
CA GLY A 311 0.24 20.29 3.32
C GLY A 311 1.06 19.81 4.50
N GLY A 312 1.54 20.71 5.30
CA GLY A 312 2.46 20.57 6.38
C GLY A 312 2.00 21.34 7.60
N GLU A 313 2.92 21.68 8.47
CA GLU A 313 2.71 22.31 9.78
C GLU A 313 1.91 23.62 9.77
N GLY A 314 1.63 24.19 8.59
CA GLY A 314 0.95 25.48 8.42
C GLY A 314 -0.52 25.45 8.04
N GLY A 315 -1.16 24.29 7.85
CA GLY A 315 -2.58 24.27 7.50
C GLY A 315 -3.07 23.03 6.75
N ILE A 316 -4.35 23.05 6.37
CA ILE A 316 -5.02 21.92 5.71
C ILE A 316 -4.74 21.88 4.21
N ASN A 317 -4.54 23.05 3.57
CA ASN A 317 -4.22 23.10 2.15
C ASN A 317 -2.87 22.45 1.87
N GLY A 318 -2.77 21.70 0.78
CA GLY A 318 -1.51 21.12 0.34
C GLY A 318 -1.63 19.76 -0.31
N LYS A 319 -0.49 19.10 -0.50
CA LYS A 319 -0.37 17.80 -1.14
C LYS A 319 -0.44 16.68 -0.11
N TYR A 320 -1.21 15.66 -0.43
CA TYR A 320 -1.40 14.48 0.41
C TYR A 320 -1.22 13.21 -0.40
N PHE A 321 -0.67 12.19 0.25
CA PHE A 321 -0.61 10.82 -0.26
C PHE A 321 -1.85 10.07 0.22
N VAL A 322 -2.51 9.37 -0.67
CA VAL A 322 -3.74 8.63 -0.37
C VAL A 322 -3.37 7.23 0.15
N ASP A 323 -3.55 7.02 1.44
CA ASP A 323 -3.25 5.74 2.10
C ASP A 323 -4.37 4.74 1.89
N LYS A 324 -5.63 5.22 1.87
CA LYS A 324 -6.81 4.38 1.76
C LYS A 324 -7.95 5.11 1.08
N VAL A 325 -8.63 4.41 0.19
CA VAL A 325 -9.87 4.86 -0.43
C VAL A 325 -10.99 3.88 -0.08
N THR A 326 -12.12 4.39 0.38
CA THR A 326 -13.31 3.59 0.64
C THR A 326 -14.45 4.07 -0.26
N HIS A 327 -14.80 3.27 -1.22
CA HIS A 327 -15.94 3.49 -2.10
C HIS A 327 -17.17 2.81 -1.51
N LYS A 328 -18.20 3.58 -1.23
CA LYS A 328 -19.43 3.07 -0.64
C LYS A 328 -20.63 3.40 -1.51
N TYR A 329 -21.35 2.38 -1.91
CA TYR A 329 -22.65 2.48 -2.54
C TYR A 329 -23.73 1.96 -1.61
N THR A 330 -24.82 2.67 -1.51
CA THR A 330 -26.06 2.19 -0.88
C THR A 330 -27.24 2.56 -1.76
N LYS A 331 -28.22 1.70 -1.83
CA LYS A 331 -29.43 1.89 -2.66
C LYS A 331 -30.18 3.18 -2.28
N SER A 332 -30.18 3.55 -1.00
CA SER A 332 -30.85 4.74 -0.49
C SER A 332 -29.97 5.99 -0.47
N GLY A 333 -28.65 5.85 -0.32
CA GLY A 333 -27.70 6.96 -0.10
C GLY A 333 -26.81 7.29 -1.31
N GLY A 334 -26.88 6.48 -2.39
CA GLY A 334 -26.06 6.66 -3.58
C GLY A 334 -24.59 6.25 -3.37
N PHE A 335 -23.71 6.85 -4.17
CA PHE A 335 -22.28 6.53 -4.20
C PHE A 335 -21.45 7.65 -3.56
N THR A 336 -20.61 7.28 -2.61
CA THR A 336 -19.67 8.17 -1.92
C THR A 336 -18.28 7.58 -1.89
N THR A 337 -17.25 8.44 -1.81
CA THR A 337 -15.86 8.03 -1.69
C THR A 337 -15.23 8.74 -0.50
N ALA A 338 -14.72 7.96 0.45
CA ALA A 338 -13.99 8.45 1.60
C ALA A 338 -12.48 8.22 1.41
N PHE A 339 -11.70 9.23 1.76
CA PHE A 339 -10.24 9.21 1.66
C PHE A 339 -9.61 9.28 3.04
N GLU A 340 -8.60 8.44 3.27
CA GLU A 340 -7.65 8.57 4.36
C GLU A 340 -6.27 8.86 3.75
N CYS A 341 -5.65 9.95 4.16
CA CYS A 341 -4.45 10.47 3.52
C CYS A 341 -3.41 10.89 4.56
N SER A 342 -2.15 10.81 4.17
CA SER A 342 -1.02 11.34 4.92
C SER A 342 -0.43 12.56 4.22
N GLY A 343 -0.03 13.56 4.99
CA GLY A 343 0.61 14.77 4.46
C GLY A 343 1.94 14.44 3.80
N VAL A 344 2.18 15.01 2.61
CA VAL A 344 3.47 14.87 1.93
C VAL A 344 4.44 15.89 2.49
N ARG A 345 5.52 15.40 3.10
CA ARG A 345 6.67 16.17 3.59
C ARG A 345 7.92 15.76 2.85
N GLU A 346 8.94 16.60 2.90
CA GLU A 346 10.29 16.21 2.49
C GLU A 346 10.78 15.08 3.40
N GLY A 347 11.23 14.00 2.78
CA GLY A 347 11.74 12.83 3.47
C GLY A 347 13.25 12.92 3.69
N PHE A 348 13.81 11.96 4.40
CA PHE A 348 15.25 11.74 4.49
C PHE A 348 15.75 11.02 3.26
N HIS A 349 16.91 11.43 2.75
CA HIS A 349 17.50 10.84 1.55
C HIS A 349 18.86 10.19 1.84
N PRO A 350 19.17 9.03 1.24
CA PRO A 350 20.43 8.32 1.49
C PRO A 350 21.70 9.15 1.19
N TYR A 351 21.63 10.10 0.24
CA TYR A 351 22.75 10.99 -0.09
C TYR A 351 23.05 12.05 1.01
N GLU A 352 22.15 12.25 1.97
CA GLU A 352 22.34 13.15 3.12
C GLU A 352 22.99 12.44 4.30
N VAL A 353 23.17 11.11 4.22
CA VAL A 353 23.66 10.29 5.32
C VAL A 353 25.17 10.29 5.36
N GLY A 354 25.74 10.68 6.51
CA GLY A 354 27.15 10.49 6.80
C GLY A 354 27.39 9.18 7.55
N GLY A 355 28.41 8.42 7.18
CA GLY A 355 28.70 7.16 7.84
C GLY A 355 30.13 6.66 7.63
N SER A 356 30.50 5.59 8.34
CA SER A 356 31.83 4.96 8.28
C SER A 356 31.74 3.45 8.49
N ILE A 357 32.76 2.74 8.00
CA ILE A 357 33.05 1.35 8.34
C ILE A 357 34.36 1.33 9.12
N GLN A 358 34.36 0.69 10.28
CA GLN A 358 35.56 0.46 11.10
C GLN A 358 35.81 -1.03 11.15
N TYR A 359 37.03 -1.45 10.73
CA TYR A 359 37.47 -2.84 10.81
C TYR A 359 38.18 -3.08 12.14
N ASN A 360 37.75 -4.10 12.87
CA ASN A 360 38.32 -4.46 14.17
C ASN A 360 39.53 -5.39 13.96
N THR A 361 40.61 -4.88 13.38
CA THR A 361 41.87 -5.64 13.24
C THR A 361 42.56 -5.74 14.60
N GLU A 362 42.51 -6.91 15.23
CA GLU A 362 43.44 -7.20 16.35
C GLU A 362 44.87 -7.26 15.81
N GLY A 363 45.66 -6.26 16.14
CA GLY A 363 47.12 -6.28 16.11
C GLY A 363 47.80 -6.00 14.78
N SER A 364 47.76 -4.77 14.30
CA SER A 364 48.88 -4.10 13.65
C SER A 364 48.68 -2.59 13.69
N ASP A 365 49.66 -1.94 14.33
CA ASP A 365 49.84 -0.49 14.33
C ASP A 365 50.00 0.04 12.89
N THR A 366 48.93 0.52 12.29
CA THR A 366 49.03 1.41 11.11
C THR A 366 47.80 2.27 10.99
N SER A 367 47.97 3.54 11.33
CA SER A 367 47.31 4.76 10.83
C SER A 367 45.95 4.68 10.14
N ASP A 368 45.00 5.32 10.79
CA ASP A 368 43.74 5.86 10.30
C ASP A 368 43.68 6.12 8.79
N THR A 369 42.84 5.37 8.09
CA THR A 369 42.24 5.83 6.84
C THR A 369 40.77 6.11 7.08
N ASN A 370 40.49 7.32 7.56
CA ASN A 370 39.14 7.90 7.51
C ASN A 370 38.74 8.07 6.03
N TYR A 371 37.85 7.22 5.55
CA TYR A 371 37.17 7.40 4.28
C TYR A 371 35.90 8.21 4.54
N SER A 372 36.02 9.53 4.52
CA SER A 372 34.85 10.41 4.45
C SER A 372 34.53 10.62 2.97
N SER A 373 33.48 9.97 2.46
CA SER A 373 32.91 10.35 1.18
C SER A 373 32.00 11.57 1.38
N SER A 374 32.59 12.76 1.30
CA SER A 374 31.84 13.99 1.08
C SER A 374 31.44 14.02 -0.40
N TYR A 375 30.17 13.86 -0.71
CA TYR A 375 29.67 14.20 -2.03
C TYR A 375 29.60 15.74 -2.13
N GLU A 376 30.51 16.34 -2.87
CA GLU A 376 30.38 17.73 -3.30
C GLU A 376 29.21 17.85 -4.27
N THR A 377 28.22 18.63 -3.88
CA THR A 377 27.14 19.05 -4.76
C THR A 377 27.69 19.98 -5.81
N SER A 378 27.87 19.51 -7.04
CA SER A 378 27.98 20.41 -8.19
C SER A 378 26.60 20.97 -8.49
N ALA A 379 26.33 22.18 -8.03
CA ALA A 379 25.25 23.01 -8.53
C ALA A 379 25.55 23.30 -10.01
N ALA A 380 24.77 22.73 -10.92
CA ALA A 380 24.72 23.17 -12.30
C ALA A 380 23.64 24.25 -12.42
N ALA A 381 24.04 25.38 -12.95
CA ALA A 381 23.29 26.61 -13.21
C ALA A 381 22.06 26.38 -14.15
#